data_a3cf4032036b3162ef0ba066cfe4e1e7
#
_entry.id   a3cf4032036b3162ef0ba066cfe4e1e7
#
_cell.length_a   1.000
_cell.length_b   1.000
_cell.length_c   1.000
_cell.angle_alpha   90.00
_cell.angle_beta   90.00
_cell.angle_gamma   90.00
#
_symmetry.space_group_name_H-M   'P 1'
#
loop_
_entity.id
_entity.type
_entity.pdbx_description
1 polymer ?
#
loop_
_entity_poly.entity_id
_entity_poly.type
_entity_poly.pdbx_seq_one_letter_code
_entity_poly.pdbx_strand_id
1 'polypeptide(L)'
;MCAYHAIGEARPDDVEAPAVEGVNPFALPGEWLKCALHTHSTGSDGTLSPGHLVQAYEEAGFDVVAITDHWRLTEVPSTERVLTIPSAELGWDIANPRYPRQSAEFLVYGIDHLPEDPGGNRDNWYTNEDENYEVRTFADLTAGSAWAATMDAVVYVAHPYWTQLSVDDLAAQEGFVGLEVFNGASELECGRGDSSVWWDELLGRGRPTFGIATDDQHYPLYELATGWTMVRSVDRSPSAVLNALRHGHSYFSHGPTIEHVTVDDDTITVASSPARSVVLQSEEELGIAVTAGRDGRRQGEVLDTDGSGLLTTVRFEKPPSRYRRVTVVDSEGRRAWSNPI
;
A
#
# COMPACT_ATOMS: atom_id res chain seq x y z
N MET A 1 -2.45 -22.57 -27.78
CA MET A 1 -1.54 -21.71 -28.56
C MET A 1 -2.16 -20.31 -28.53
N CYS A 2 -1.79 -19.47 -27.53
CA CYS A 2 -2.13 -18.06 -27.62
C CYS A 2 -1.22 -17.47 -28.69
N ALA A 3 -1.82 -16.96 -29.78
CA ALA A 3 -1.07 -16.26 -30.79
C ALA A 3 -0.56 -14.95 -30.17
N TYR A 4 0.77 -14.78 -30.12
CA TYR A 4 1.35 -13.46 -29.96
C TYR A 4 0.86 -12.63 -31.15
N HIS A 5 -0.02 -11.69 -30.90
CA HIS A 5 -0.29 -10.66 -31.89
C HIS A 5 0.99 -9.82 -31.93
N ALA A 6 1.54 -9.65 -33.12
CA ALA A 6 2.57 -8.65 -33.33
C ALA A 6 2.00 -7.32 -32.81
N ILE A 7 2.78 -6.63 -31.97
CA ILE A 7 2.47 -5.28 -31.50
C ILE A 7 2.16 -4.48 -32.76
N GLY A 8 0.90 -4.07 -32.93
CA GLY A 8 0.47 -3.25 -34.05
C GLY A 8 1.27 -1.96 -34.04
N GLU A 9 1.54 -1.40 -35.20
CA GLU A 9 2.12 -0.06 -35.29
C GLU A 9 1.29 0.91 -34.42
N ALA A 10 1.97 1.65 -33.54
CA ALA A 10 1.36 2.64 -32.66
C ALA A 10 0.38 3.53 -33.45
N ARG A 11 -0.82 3.70 -32.93
CA ARG A 11 -1.80 4.61 -33.57
C ARG A 11 -1.31 6.05 -33.42
N PRO A 12 -1.50 6.92 -34.40
CA PRO A 12 -1.03 8.30 -34.36
C PRO A 12 -1.51 9.15 -33.17
N ASP A 13 -2.52 8.66 -32.46
CA ASP A 13 -3.17 9.33 -31.32
C ASP A 13 -2.78 8.71 -29.96
N ASP A 14 -1.92 7.71 -29.92
CA ASP A 14 -1.43 7.11 -28.70
C ASP A 14 -0.40 8.08 -28.06
N VAL A 15 -0.87 8.98 -27.18
CA VAL A 15 -0.01 9.72 -26.28
C VAL A 15 0.61 8.69 -25.34
N GLU A 16 1.88 8.40 -25.56
CA GLU A 16 2.62 7.47 -24.72
C GLU A 16 2.63 8.00 -23.29
N ALA A 17 1.96 7.29 -22.38
CA ALA A 17 1.95 7.68 -20.98
C ALA A 17 3.40 7.66 -20.43
N PRO A 18 3.79 8.61 -19.54
CA PRO A 18 5.14 8.69 -19.05
C PRO A 18 5.55 7.42 -18.29
N ALA A 19 6.85 7.09 -18.33
CA ALA A 19 7.39 6.02 -17.49
C ALA A 19 7.22 6.38 -16.01
N VAL A 20 6.84 5.38 -15.22
CA VAL A 20 6.84 5.47 -13.76
C VAL A 20 8.19 4.96 -13.27
N GLU A 21 9.12 5.88 -13.06
CA GLU A 21 10.41 5.56 -12.46
C GLU A 21 10.23 5.37 -10.96
N GLY A 22 10.53 4.15 -10.48
CA GLY A 22 10.58 3.81 -9.07
C GLY A 22 12.01 3.90 -8.53
N VAL A 23 12.11 3.89 -7.21
CA VAL A 23 13.40 3.76 -6.52
C VAL A 23 13.48 2.37 -5.92
N ASN A 24 14.52 1.62 -6.24
CA ASN A 24 14.76 0.32 -5.62
C ASN A 24 15.15 0.52 -4.13
N PRO A 25 14.25 0.27 -3.16
CA PRO A 25 14.54 0.51 -1.74
C PRO A 25 15.60 -0.43 -1.18
N PHE A 26 15.86 -1.56 -1.84
CA PHE A 26 16.88 -2.52 -1.42
C PHE A 26 18.32 -2.03 -1.70
N ALA A 27 18.47 -1.06 -2.60
CA ALA A 27 19.75 -0.39 -2.86
C ALA A 27 20.02 0.83 -1.98
N LEU A 28 19.02 1.29 -1.21
CA LEU A 28 19.14 2.48 -0.36
C LEU A 28 19.84 2.15 0.96
N PRO A 29 20.59 3.11 1.55
CA PRO A 29 21.12 2.98 2.91
C PRO A 29 19.98 3.02 3.95
N GLY A 30 20.27 2.57 5.18
CA GLY A 30 19.36 2.63 6.31
C GLY A 30 18.96 1.24 6.82
N GLU A 31 17.92 1.18 7.62
CA GLU A 31 17.35 -0.03 8.18
C GLU A 31 15.91 -0.27 7.68
N TRP A 32 15.45 -1.51 7.75
CA TRP A 32 14.07 -1.86 7.50
C TRP A 32 13.25 -1.71 8.78
N LEU A 33 12.20 -0.91 8.74
CA LEU A 33 11.26 -0.73 9.84
C LEU A 33 9.93 -1.38 9.47
N LYS A 34 9.42 -2.25 10.35
CA LYS A 34 8.10 -2.87 10.20
C LYS A 34 7.03 -1.92 10.74
N CYS A 35 6.14 -1.47 9.87
CA CYS A 35 5.18 -0.41 10.15
C CYS A 35 3.74 -0.92 10.10
N ALA A 36 2.95 -0.60 11.15
CA ALA A 36 1.50 -0.62 11.16
C ALA A 36 1.01 0.79 10.80
N LEU A 37 0.41 0.95 9.63
CA LEU A 37 0.09 2.26 9.07
C LEU A 37 -1.42 2.56 9.03
N HIS A 38 -2.28 1.60 9.41
CA HIS A 38 -3.71 1.77 9.53
C HIS A 38 -4.21 0.92 10.71
N THR A 39 -4.68 1.57 11.77
CA THR A 39 -5.15 0.88 12.96
C THR A 39 -5.98 1.80 13.84
N HIS A 40 -7.00 1.23 14.50
CA HIS A 40 -7.99 1.96 15.29
C HIS A 40 -7.89 1.63 16.78
N SER A 41 -8.07 2.66 17.58
CA SER A 41 -8.13 2.55 19.03
C SER A 41 -9.52 2.87 19.56
N THR A 42 -9.70 2.83 20.88
CA THR A 42 -10.92 3.38 21.52
C THR A 42 -11.05 4.91 21.33
N GLY A 43 -10.17 5.53 20.57
CA GLY A 43 -10.30 6.91 20.09
C GLY A 43 -11.38 7.03 19.03
N SER A 44 -11.64 6.00 18.25
CA SER A 44 -12.81 5.85 17.37
C SER A 44 -13.54 4.54 17.66
N ASP A 45 -13.39 3.52 16.83
CA ASP A 45 -14.15 2.27 16.84
C ASP A 45 -13.29 1.02 17.09
N GLY A 46 -11.99 1.20 17.36
CA GLY A 46 -11.14 0.11 17.81
C GLY A 46 -11.42 -0.29 19.27
N THR A 47 -11.04 -1.51 19.63
CA THR A 47 -11.36 -2.09 20.96
C THR A 47 -10.24 -1.93 21.98
N LEU A 48 -9.02 -1.61 21.56
CA LEU A 48 -7.89 -1.35 22.47
C LEU A 48 -7.75 0.13 22.78
N SER A 49 -7.39 0.46 24.02
CA SER A 49 -6.94 1.83 24.31
C SER A 49 -5.65 2.13 23.53
N PRO A 50 -5.38 3.41 23.19
CA PRO A 50 -4.22 3.77 22.38
C PRO A 50 -2.89 3.21 22.90
N GLY A 51 -2.66 3.25 24.20
CA GLY A 51 -1.44 2.70 24.81
C GLY A 51 -1.34 1.17 24.71
N HIS A 52 -2.46 0.44 24.90
CA HIS A 52 -2.48 -1.02 24.74
C HIS A 52 -2.34 -1.43 23.28
N LEU A 53 -2.84 -0.61 22.34
CA LEU A 53 -2.67 -0.84 20.93
C LEU A 53 -1.20 -0.77 20.52
N VAL A 54 -0.47 0.27 20.92
CA VAL A 54 0.98 0.38 20.67
C VAL A 54 1.73 -0.79 21.29
N GLN A 55 1.38 -1.19 22.53
CA GLN A 55 1.99 -2.35 23.18
C GLN A 55 1.75 -3.66 22.39
N ALA A 56 0.54 -3.89 21.88
CA ALA A 56 0.22 -5.08 21.10
C ALA A 56 1.07 -5.17 19.82
N TYR A 57 1.27 -4.05 19.13
CA TYR A 57 2.15 -4.00 17.97
C TYR A 57 3.64 -4.16 18.35
N GLU A 58 4.09 -3.60 19.48
CA GLU A 58 5.44 -3.82 20.00
C GLU A 58 5.70 -5.32 20.25
N GLU A 59 4.74 -6.02 20.88
CA GLU A 59 4.80 -7.47 21.12
C GLU A 59 4.78 -8.27 19.82
N ALA A 60 4.10 -7.78 18.77
CA ALA A 60 4.08 -8.37 17.43
C ALA A 60 5.32 -8.00 16.57
N GLY A 61 6.29 -7.29 17.15
CA GLY A 61 7.58 -6.97 16.53
C GLY A 61 7.52 -5.85 15.51
N PHE A 62 6.61 -4.90 15.67
CA PHE A 62 6.56 -3.69 14.86
C PHE A 62 7.49 -2.61 15.43
N ASP A 63 8.03 -1.78 14.53
CA ASP A 63 8.94 -0.66 14.83
C ASP A 63 8.23 0.69 14.79
N VAL A 64 7.15 0.79 14.00
CA VAL A 64 6.39 2.04 13.80
C VAL A 64 4.90 1.74 13.86
N VAL A 65 4.15 2.60 14.56
CA VAL A 65 2.68 2.54 14.63
C VAL A 65 2.11 3.93 14.32
N ALA A 66 1.21 3.98 13.35
CA ALA A 66 0.38 5.13 13.03
C ALA A 66 -1.06 4.81 13.45
N ILE A 67 -1.53 5.38 14.57
CA ILE A 67 -2.92 5.27 14.99
C ILE A 67 -3.75 6.20 14.11
N THR A 68 -4.68 5.64 13.36
CA THR A 68 -5.48 6.35 12.36
C THR A 68 -6.95 6.40 12.72
N ASP A 69 -7.23 6.68 13.98
CA ASP A 69 -8.61 6.84 14.47
C ASP A 69 -9.41 7.79 13.56
N HIS A 70 -10.67 7.45 13.30
CA HIS A 70 -11.57 8.24 12.45
C HIS A 70 -11.74 9.66 13.00
N TRP A 71 -11.38 10.64 12.18
CA TRP A 71 -11.51 12.08 12.50
C TRP A 71 -10.99 12.46 13.89
N ARG A 72 -9.97 11.76 14.35
CA ARG A 72 -9.31 12.01 15.63
C ARG A 72 -7.80 11.91 15.50
N LEU A 73 -7.11 12.90 16.02
CA LEU A 73 -5.67 12.85 16.22
C LEU A 73 -5.39 12.23 17.59
N THR A 74 -5.06 10.94 17.60
CA THR A 74 -4.75 10.20 18.83
C THR A 74 -3.26 10.18 19.06
N GLU A 75 -2.80 10.94 20.03
CA GLU A 75 -1.38 11.02 20.38
C GLU A 75 -1.01 10.01 21.45
N VAL A 76 -0.03 9.18 21.17
CA VAL A 76 0.62 8.28 22.12
C VAL A 76 2.12 8.51 22.03
N PRO A 77 2.81 8.74 23.16
CA PRO A 77 4.28 8.85 23.12
C PRO A 77 4.95 7.60 22.59
N SER A 78 5.98 7.77 21.77
CA SER A 78 6.85 6.67 21.33
C SER A 78 7.47 5.96 22.54
N THR A 79 7.66 4.62 22.43
CA THR A 79 8.39 3.83 23.41
C THR A 79 9.88 3.77 23.04
N GLU A 80 10.68 3.01 23.79
CA GLU A 80 12.08 2.77 23.41
C GLU A 80 12.21 1.94 22.10
N ARG A 81 11.17 1.18 21.72
CA ARG A 81 11.20 0.27 20.58
C ARG A 81 10.29 0.72 19.44
N VAL A 82 9.14 1.32 19.76
CA VAL A 82 8.13 1.71 18.79
C VAL A 82 8.06 3.21 18.64
N LEU A 83 8.25 3.67 17.42
CA LEU A 83 7.98 5.04 17.01
C LEU A 83 6.49 5.19 16.72
N THR A 84 5.86 6.23 17.27
CA THR A 84 4.49 6.60 16.91
C THR A 84 4.51 7.81 15.97
N ILE A 85 3.63 7.79 14.96
CA ILE A 85 3.47 8.88 13.99
C ILE A 85 2.06 9.46 14.14
N PRO A 86 1.91 10.78 14.37
CA PRO A 86 0.60 11.43 14.40
C PRO A 86 -0.13 11.26 13.07
N SER A 87 -1.34 10.71 13.10
CA SER A 87 -2.09 10.31 11.91
C SER A 87 -3.60 10.25 12.19
N ALA A 88 -4.37 10.18 11.14
CA ALA A 88 -5.82 9.97 11.21
C ALA A 88 -6.32 9.32 9.91
N GLU A 89 -7.50 8.70 9.98
CA GLU A 89 -8.29 8.34 8.81
C GLU A 89 -9.41 9.36 8.63
N LEU A 90 -9.52 9.90 7.40
CA LEU A 90 -10.43 11.00 7.06
C LEU A 90 -11.26 10.64 5.83
N GLY A 91 -12.51 11.13 5.81
CA GLY A 91 -13.44 10.87 4.72
C GLY A 91 -13.41 11.94 3.61
N TRP A 92 -13.79 11.55 2.40
CA TRP A 92 -14.05 12.42 1.27
C TRP A 92 -15.28 11.99 0.46
N ASP A 93 -15.96 12.96 -0.17
CA ASP A 93 -17.16 12.69 -0.95
C ASP A 93 -16.81 12.05 -2.29
N ILE A 94 -17.55 11.00 -2.65
CA ILE A 94 -17.46 10.37 -3.97
C ILE A 94 -18.63 10.85 -4.82
N ALA A 95 -18.32 11.41 -5.96
CA ALA A 95 -19.33 11.76 -6.97
C ALA A 95 -19.78 10.50 -7.75
N ASN A 96 -20.38 9.52 -7.06
CA ASN A 96 -20.84 8.29 -7.68
C ASN A 96 -22.38 8.25 -7.75
N PRO A 97 -22.98 8.30 -8.96
CA PRO A 97 -24.44 8.26 -9.12
C PRO A 97 -25.07 6.92 -8.70
N ARG A 98 -24.29 5.85 -8.54
CA ARG A 98 -24.79 4.55 -8.06
C ARG A 98 -24.99 4.53 -6.56
N TYR A 99 -24.24 5.33 -5.82
CA TYR A 99 -24.22 5.35 -4.36
C TYR A 99 -24.27 6.81 -3.86
N PRO A 100 -25.42 7.49 -4.00
CA PRO A 100 -25.59 8.85 -3.50
C PRO A 100 -25.47 8.84 -1.98
N ARG A 101 -24.47 9.38 -1.41
CA ARG A 101 -24.00 9.41 0.00
C ARG A 101 -22.84 8.45 0.31
N GLN A 102 -22.15 7.93 -0.69
CA GLN A 102 -20.92 7.18 -0.45
C GLN A 102 -19.80 8.18 -0.19
N SER A 103 -19.07 7.97 0.88
CA SER A 103 -17.75 8.54 1.13
C SER A 103 -16.69 7.48 0.93
N ALA A 104 -15.49 7.90 0.60
CA ALA A 104 -14.29 7.10 0.67
C ALA A 104 -13.38 7.68 1.74
N GLU A 105 -12.33 6.93 2.09
CA GLU A 105 -11.44 7.26 3.18
C GLU A 105 -9.99 7.31 2.70
N PHE A 106 -9.20 8.11 3.41
CA PHE A 106 -7.77 8.23 3.19
C PHE A 106 -7.02 8.37 4.51
N LEU A 107 -5.83 7.83 4.53
CA LEU A 107 -4.91 7.89 5.64
C LEU A 107 -4.01 9.11 5.47
N VAL A 108 -3.83 9.85 6.55
CA VAL A 108 -2.93 11.00 6.56
C VAL A 108 -1.93 10.86 7.70
N TYR A 109 -0.65 11.00 7.39
CA TYR A 109 0.46 10.83 8.32
C TYR A 109 1.28 12.10 8.47
N GLY A 110 1.65 12.43 9.70
CA GLY A 110 2.47 13.61 10.00
C GLY A 110 1.68 14.89 10.15
N ILE A 111 0.43 14.80 10.62
CA ILE A 111 -0.42 15.96 10.91
C ILE A 111 -0.25 16.41 12.35
N ASP A 112 -0.50 17.69 12.63
CA ASP A 112 -0.49 18.30 13.97
C ASP A 112 -1.87 18.81 14.40
N HIS A 113 -2.85 18.84 13.51
CA HIS A 113 -4.24 19.20 13.78
C HIS A 113 -5.18 18.62 12.74
N LEU A 114 -6.48 18.62 13.04
CA LEU A 114 -7.55 18.27 12.11
C LEU A 114 -8.22 19.53 11.55
N PRO A 115 -8.83 19.48 10.35
CA PRO A 115 -9.52 20.63 9.77
C PRO A 115 -10.81 20.93 10.54
N GLU A 116 -11.10 22.21 10.78
CA GLU A 116 -12.34 22.65 11.41
C GLU A 116 -13.56 22.44 10.48
N ASP A 117 -13.43 22.80 9.21
CA ASP A 117 -14.44 22.59 8.17
C ASP A 117 -13.78 22.03 6.90
N PRO A 118 -13.91 20.72 6.62
CA PRO A 118 -13.31 20.09 5.43
C PRO A 118 -14.04 20.41 4.13
N GLY A 119 -15.24 21.00 4.18
CA GLY A 119 -15.96 21.51 3.02
C GLY A 119 -16.74 20.48 2.20
N GLY A 120 -16.83 19.24 2.66
CA GLY A 120 -17.62 18.19 2.02
C GLY A 120 -19.12 18.31 2.24
N ASN A 121 -19.87 17.38 1.70
CA ASN A 121 -21.33 17.36 1.81
C ASN A 121 -21.74 17.05 3.25
N ARG A 122 -22.37 18.01 3.92
CA ARG A 122 -22.84 17.87 5.33
C ARG A 122 -23.92 16.79 5.49
N ASP A 123 -24.58 16.34 4.44
CA ASP A 123 -25.50 15.20 4.50
C ASP A 123 -24.74 13.87 4.70
N ASN A 124 -23.42 13.84 4.45
CA ASN A 124 -22.52 12.72 4.71
C ASN A 124 -21.87 12.81 6.10
N TRP A 125 -22.08 13.90 6.83
CA TRP A 125 -21.54 14.06 8.18
C TRP A 125 -22.47 13.40 9.18
N TYR A 126 -21.92 12.59 10.05
CA TYR A 126 -22.68 11.97 11.12
C TYR A 126 -21.80 11.73 12.36
N THR A 127 -22.45 11.56 13.50
CA THR A 127 -21.81 11.14 14.74
C THR A 127 -22.24 9.70 15.01
N ASN A 128 -21.28 8.80 15.16
CA ASN A 128 -21.56 7.48 15.67
C ASN A 128 -21.50 7.54 17.22
N GLU A 129 -22.64 7.76 17.85
CA GLU A 129 -22.73 7.94 19.30
C GLU A 129 -22.34 6.68 20.06
N ASP A 130 -22.59 5.50 19.50
CA ASP A 130 -22.28 4.21 20.10
C ASP A 130 -20.76 3.94 20.13
N GLU A 131 -20.02 4.45 19.14
CA GLU A 131 -18.58 4.28 18.98
C GLU A 131 -17.78 5.56 19.28
N ASN A 132 -18.47 6.64 19.64
CA ASN A 132 -17.91 7.91 20.13
C ASN A 132 -16.94 8.61 19.15
N TYR A 133 -17.24 8.57 17.86
CA TYR A 133 -16.51 9.35 16.85
C TYR A 133 -17.46 10.09 15.89
N GLU A 134 -16.92 11.13 15.27
CA GLU A 134 -17.60 11.90 14.23
C GLU A 134 -17.04 11.51 12.86
N VAL A 135 -17.90 11.41 11.87
CA VAL A 135 -17.52 11.32 10.46
C VAL A 135 -17.83 12.65 9.79
N ARG A 136 -16.85 13.18 9.08
CA ARG A 136 -16.94 14.36 8.23
C ARG A 136 -16.33 13.98 6.87
N THR A 137 -16.51 14.82 5.88
CA THR A 137 -15.93 14.59 4.57
C THR A 137 -15.29 15.84 3.99
N PHE A 138 -14.21 15.68 3.26
CA PHE A 138 -13.74 16.68 2.30
C PHE A 138 -14.62 16.64 1.05
N ALA A 139 -14.65 17.73 0.29
CA ALA A 139 -15.39 17.79 -0.97
C ALA A 139 -14.89 16.73 -1.99
N ASP A 140 -13.59 16.45 -1.98
CA ASP A 140 -12.91 15.40 -2.71
C ASP A 140 -11.54 15.10 -2.07
N LEU A 141 -10.87 14.05 -2.53
CA LEU A 141 -9.54 13.69 -2.03
C LEU A 141 -8.48 14.75 -2.36
N THR A 142 -8.61 15.45 -3.48
CA THR A 142 -7.70 16.54 -3.87
C THR A 142 -7.70 17.66 -2.84
N ALA A 143 -8.88 18.04 -2.33
CA ALA A 143 -9.00 19.02 -1.25
C ALA A 143 -8.39 18.53 0.06
N GLY A 144 -8.62 17.26 0.42
CA GLY A 144 -7.99 16.62 1.59
C GLY A 144 -6.47 16.57 1.49
N SER A 145 -5.95 16.20 0.33
CA SER A 145 -4.50 16.17 0.06
C SER A 145 -3.87 17.56 0.08
N ALA A 146 -4.56 18.57 -0.45
CA ALA A 146 -4.11 19.96 -0.41
C ALA A 146 -4.05 20.51 1.02
N TRP A 147 -5.02 20.15 1.86
CA TRP A 147 -4.98 20.47 3.28
C TRP A 147 -3.79 19.78 3.98
N ALA A 148 -3.61 18.47 3.77
CA ALA A 148 -2.50 17.70 4.33
C ALA A 148 -1.12 18.29 3.93
N ALA A 149 -0.99 18.75 2.69
CA ALA A 149 0.23 19.35 2.17
C ALA A 149 0.65 20.64 2.92
N THR A 150 -0.28 21.34 3.59
CA THR A 150 0.05 22.53 4.41
C THR A 150 0.92 22.18 5.63
N MET A 151 0.91 20.90 6.05
CA MET A 151 1.70 20.33 7.15
C MET A 151 2.84 19.43 6.67
N ASP A 152 3.11 19.39 5.37
CA ASP A 152 4.05 18.42 4.75
C ASP A 152 3.68 16.95 5.08
N ALA A 153 2.40 16.67 5.26
CA ALA A 153 1.87 15.35 5.57
C ALA A 153 1.82 14.44 4.33
N VAL A 154 1.70 13.13 4.56
CA VAL A 154 1.67 12.11 3.52
C VAL A 154 0.29 11.48 3.46
N VAL A 155 -0.29 11.34 2.27
CA VAL A 155 -1.66 10.86 2.04
C VAL A 155 -1.65 9.56 1.25
N TYR A 156 -2.37 8.55 1.75
CA TYR A 156 -2.66 7.28 1.07
C TYR A 156 -4.17 7.03 1.04
N VAL A 157 -4.68 6.50 -0.07
CA VAL A 157 -6.10 6.10 -0.16
C VAL A 157 -6.31 4.81 0.61
N ALA A 158 -7.30 4.79 1.51
CA ALA A 158 -7.65 3.61 2.28
C ALA A 158 -8.49 2.63 1.42
N HIS A 159 -8.27 1.35 1.58
CA HIS A 159 -9.03 0.19 1.07
C HIS A 159 -9.93 0.42 -0.17
N PRO A 160 -9.38 0.82 -1.34
CA PRO A 160 -10.19 1.24 -2.49
C PRO A 160 -11.11 0.14 -3.04
N TYR A 161 -10.74 -1.14 -2.93
CA TYR A 161 -11.61 -2.25 -3.34
C TYR A 161 -12.80 -2.44 -2.39
N TRP A 162 -12.57 -2.33 -1.08
CA TRP A 162 -13.64 -2.43 -0.09
C TRP A 162 -14.66 -1.30 -0.28
N THR A 163 -14.19 -0.08 -0.47
CA THR A 163 -15.00 1.11 -0.77
C THR A 163 -15.67 1.04 -2.16
N GLN A 164 -15.22 0.14 -3.04
CA GLN A 164 -15.69 0.01 -4.42
C GLN A 164 -15.45 1.26 -5.28
N LEU A 165 -14.35 1.96 -5.03
CA LEU A 165 -13.88 3.04 -5.90
C LEU A 165 -13.60 2.50 -7.29
N SER A 166 -13.91 3.27 -8.32
CA SER A 166 -13.39 2.98 -9.65
C SER A 166 -11.98 3.55 -9.83
N VAL A 167 -11.22 3.00 -10.78
CA VAL A 167 -9.92 3.58 -11.13
C VAL A 167 -10.07 5.01 -11.65
N ASP A 168 -11.18 5.33 -12.31
CA ASP A 168 -11.44 6.68 -12.81
C ASP A 168 -11.70 7.66 -11.66
N ASP A 169 -12.37 7.22 -10.57
CA ASP A 169 -12.54 8.05 -9.37
C ASP A 169 -11.17 8.42 -8.78
N LEU A 170 -10.24 7.45 -8.72
CA LEU A 170 -8.87 7.67 -8.22
C LEU A 170 -8.03 8.51 -9.19
N ALA A 171 -8.13 8.23 -10.48
CA ALA A 171 -7.36 8.94 -11.51
C ALA A 171 -7.74 10.43 -11.62
N ALA A 172 -8.95 10.79 -11.22
CA ALA A 172 -9.42 12.17 -11.17
C ALA A 172 -8.90 12.98 -9.96
N GLN A 173 -8.29 12.31 -8.98
CA GLN A 173 -7.82 12.96 -7.75
C GLN A 173 -6.32 13.29 -7.82
N GLU A 174 -5.89 14.32 -7.10
CA GLU A 174 -4.49 14.75 -7.04
C GLU A 174 -3.96 14.82 -5.60
N GLY A 175 -2.63 14.81 -5.44
CA GLY A 175 -1.95 15.09 -4.18
C GLY A 175 -1.75 13.89 -3.24
N PHE A 176 -2.42 12.76 -3.45
CA PHE A 176 -2.08 11.53 -2.73
C PHE A 176 -0.86 10.84 -3.34
N VAL A 177 -0.07 10.14 -2.52
CA VAL A 177 1.16 9.47 -2.95
C VAL A 177 0.96 7.99 -3.25
N GLY A 178 -0.07 7.39 -2.70
CA GLY A 178 -0.30 5.95 -2.85
C GLY A 178 -1.67 5.48 -2.36
N LEU A 179 -1.83 4.16 -2.32
CA LEU A 179 -3.04 3.52 -1.85
C LEU A 179 -2.73 2.25 -1.04
N GLU A 180 -3.67 1.82 -0.24
CA GLU A 180 -3.64 0.48 0.34
C GLU A 180 -3.86 -0.55 -0.77
N VAL A 181 -2.79 -1.25 -1.12
CA VAL A 181 -2.83 -2.38 -2.05
C VAL A 181 -3.36 -3.63 -1.35
N PHE A 182 -3.12 -3.75 -0.04
CA PHE A 182 -3.71 -4.78 0.78
C PHE A 182 -4.17 -4.22 2.12
N ASN A 183 -5.41 -4.56 2.50
CA ASN A 183 -6.02 -4.24 3.78
C ASN A 183 -6.53 -5.52 4.45
N GLY A 184 -6.01 -5.82 5.64
CA GLY A 184 -6.25 -7.09 6.32
C GLY A 184 -7.67 -7.26 6.82
N ALA A 185 -8.27 -6.23 7.44
CA ALA A 185 -9.65 -6.27 7.91
C ALA A 185 -10.62 -6.47 6.75
N SER A 186 -10.48 -5.67 5.69
CA SER A 186 -11.31 -5.80 4.48
C SER A 186 -11.22 -7.19 3.83
N GLU A 187 -10.05 -7.83 3.89
CA GLU A 187 -9.89 -9.22 3.41
C GLU A 187 -10.64 -10.19 4.30
N LEU A 188 -10.49 -10.07 5.61
CA LEU A 188 -11.14 -10.96 6.59
C LEU A 188 -12.65 -10.78 6.64
N GLU A 189 -13.15 -9.57 6.49
CA GLU A 189 -14.58 -9.26 6.52
C GLU A 189 -15.33 -9.76 5.30
N CYS A 190 -14.80 -9.52 4.10
CA CYS A 190 -15.57 -9.74 2.88
C CYS A 190 -14.73 -10.14 1.65
N GLY A 191 -13.43 -10.44 1.80
CA GLY A 191 -12.55 -10.85 0.71
C GLY A 191 -12.24 -9.69 -0.27
N ARG A 192 -12.21 -8.44 0.20
CA ARG A 192 -11.94 -7.26 -0.60
C ARG A 192 -10.68 -6.50 -0.16
N GLY A 193 -9.72 -7.21 0.40
CA GLY A 193 -8.46 -6.63 0.84
C GLY A 193 -7.47 -6.33 -0.28
N ASP A 194 -7.48 -7.09 -1.39
CA ASP A 194 -6.50 -6.95 -2.48
C ASP A 194 -6.94 -5.97 -3.56
N SER A 195 -6.35 -4.77 -3.52
CA SER A 195 -6.56 -3.67 -4.48
C SER A 195 -5.47 -3.57 -5.56
N SER A 196 -4.68 -4.63 -5.77
CA SER A 196 -3.54 -4.59 -6.70
C SER A 196 -3.93 -4.26 -8.15
N VAL A 197 -5.16 -4.59 -8.57
CA VAL A 197 -5.68 -4.25 -9.91
C VAL A 197 -5.82 -2.74 -10.08
N TRP A 198 -6.33 -2.02 -9.07
CA TRP A 198 -6.42 -0.54 -9.10
C TRP A 198 -5.05 0.11 -9.21
N TRP A 199 -4.09 -0.45 -8.47
CA TRP A 199 -2.73 0.01 -8.48
C TRP A 199 -2.05 -0.18 -9.85
N ASP A 200 -2.15 -1.38 -10.44
CA ASP A 200 -1.60 -1.68 -11.77
C ASP A 200 -2.21 -0.79 -12.86
N GLU A 201 -3.51 -0.52 -12.79
CA GLU A 201 -4.20 0.39 -13.72
C GLU A 201 -3.67 1.83 -13.63
N LEU A 202 -3.44 2.35 -12.40
CA LEU A 202 -2.86 3.68 -12.23
C LEU A 202 -1.43 3.75 -12.76
N LEU A 203 -0.60 2.74 -12.45
CA LEU A 203 0.76 2.64 -12.96
C LEU A 203 0.78 2.52 -14.49
N GLY A 204 -0.11 1.71 -15.07
CA GLY A 204 -0.27 1.55 -16.51
C GLY A 204 -0.68 2.84 -17.23
N ARG A 205 -1.41 3.73 -16.54
CA ARG A 205 -1.73 5.08 -17.02
C ARG A 205 -0.57 6.08 -16.86
N GLY A 206 0.60 5.61 -16.40
CA GLY A 206 1.77 6.45 -16.17
C GLY A 206 1.67 7.35 -14.93
N ARG A 207 0.76 7.02 -13.98
CA ARG A 207 0.61 7.74 -12.74
C ARG A 207 1.50 7.13 -11.66
N PRO A 208 2.54 7.84 -11.18
CA PRO A 208 3.35 7.40 -10.05
C PRO A 208 2.46 7.24 -8.82
N THR A 209 2.30 5.99 -8.37
CA THR A 209 1.47 5.66 -7.22
C THR A 209 2.16 4.55 -6.44
N PHE A 210 2.34 4.75 -5.13
CA PHE A 210 2.97 3.75 -4.27
C PHE A 210 1.91 2.89 -3.58
N GLY A 211 2.31 1.70 -3.16
CA GLY A 211 1.47 0.79 -2.40
C GLY A 211 1.94 0.64 -0.96
N ILE A 212 0.99 0.35 -0.08
CA ILE A 212 1.21 -0.13 1.28
C ILE A 212 0.31 -1.34 1.55
N ALA A 213 0.66 -2.15 2.55
CA ALA A 213 -0.22 -3.12 3.16
C ALA A 213 -0.41 -2.77 4.63
N THR A 214 -1.61 -2.96 5.11
CA THR A 214 -2.02 -2.64 6.47
C THR A 214 -2.92 -3.73 7.01
N ASP A 215 -3.23 -3.70 8.27
CA ASP A 215 -4.21 -4.58 8.89
C ASP A 215 -5.55 -3.91 9.19
N ASP A 216 -5.59 -2.57 9.30
CA ASP A 216 -6.82 -1.84 9.59
C ASP A 216 -7.53 -2.39 10.84
N GLN A 217 -6.73 -2.52 11.91
CA GLN A 217 -7.09 -3.29 13.08
C GLN A 217 -8.11 -2.57 13.94
N HIS A 218 -9.25 -3.22 14.20
CA HIS A 218 -10.29 -2.86 15.16
C HIS A 218 -10.37 -3.89 16.30
N TYR A 219 -10.23 -5.18 15.94
CA TYR A 219 -10.33 -6.33 16.82
C TYR A 219 -9.02 -7.11 16.85
N PRO A 220 -8.13 -6.92 17.86
CA PRO A 220 -6.74 -7.40 17.82
C PRO A 220 -6.61 -8.92 17.71
N LEU A 221 -7.53 -9.71 18.26
CA LEU A 221 -7.49 -11.17 18.14
C LEU A 221 -7.80 -11.69 16.74
N TYR A 222 -8.29 -10.84 15.86
CA TYR A 222 -8.74 -11.23 14.53
C TYR A 222 -7.91 -10.56 13.41
N GLU A 223 -7.51 -9.31 13.59
CA GLU A 223 -6.95 -8.47 12.53
C GLU A 223 -5.47 -8.13 12.74
N LEU A 224 -4.97 -8.14 13.99
CA LEU A 224 -3.61 -7.69 14.30
C LEU A 224 -2.56 -8.41 13.46
N ALA A 225 -1.68 -7.62 12.82
CA ALA A 225 -0.55 -8.10 12.02
C ALA A 225 -0.93 -8.96 10.80
N THR A 226 -2.12 -8.76 10.24
CA THR A 226 -2.56 -9.41 8.99
C THR A 226 -1.97 -8.78 7.73
N GLY A 227 -1.49 -7.53 7.82
CA GLY A 227 -0.76 -6.82 6.78
C GLY A 227 0.22 -5.81 7.37
N TRP A 228 1.35 -5.57 6.72
CA TRP A 228 2.34 -4.59 7.17
C TRP A 228 3.16 -4.02 6.03
N THR A 229 3.73 -2.85 6.27
CA THR A 229 4.65 -2.19 5.34
C THR A 229 6.06 -2.16 5.93
N MET A 230 7.03 -2.62 5.15
CA MET A 230 8.46 -2.54 5.48
C MET A 230 9.03 -1.28 4.85
N VAL A 231 9.39 -0.31 5.69
CA VAL A 231 9.91 0.99 5.24
C VAL A 231 11.42 1.04 5.36
N ARG A 232 12.11 1.42 4.28
CA ARG A 232 13.55 1.63 4.28
C ARG A 232 13.87 3.05 4.74
N SER A 233 14.29 3.21 5.98
CA SER A 233 14.53 4.51 6.59
C SER A 233 15.99 4.72 6.96
N VAL A 234 16.47 5.94 6.80
CA VAL A 234 17.85 6.31 7.15
C VAL A 234 18.07 6.36 8.67
N ASP A 235 16.99 6.63 9.42
CA ASP A 235 16.96 6.59 10.88
C ASP A 235 15.51 6.36 11.36
N ARG A 236 15.32 6.29 12.70
CA ARG A 236 14.01 6.09 13.36
C ARG A 236 13.32 7.40 13.73
N SER A 237 13.47 8.46 12.95
CA SER A 237 12.72 9.69 13.17
C SER A 237 11.39 9.70 12.37
N PRO A 238 10.34 10.37 12.88
CA PRO A 238 9.10 10.52 12.13
C PRO A 238 9.32 11.11 10.73
N SER A 239 10.18 12.12 10.62
CA SER A 239 10.48 12.79 9.35
C SER A 239 11.17 11.87 8.34
N ALA A 240 12.07 10.98 8.79
CA ALA A 240 12.73 10.02 7.90
C ALA A 240 11.74 8.95 7.40
N VAL A 241 10.84 8.45 8.26
CA VAL A 241 9.80 7.50 7.87
C VAL A 241 8.80 8.13 6.91
N LEU A 242 8.32 9.35 7.19
CA LEU A 242 7.41 10.09 6.30
C LEU A 242 8.06 10.37 4.94
N ASN A 243 9.34 10.75 4.92
CA ASN A 243 10.08 10.93 3.67
C ASN A 243 10.19 9.63 2.88
N ALA A 244 10.46 8.50 3.54
CA ALA A 244 10.52 7.20 2.90
C ALA A 244 9.16 6.78 2.30
N LEU A 245 8.06 6.97 3.03
CA LEU A 245 6.69 6.72 2.54
C LEU A 245 6.36 7.60 1.33
N ARG A 246 6.69 8.89 1.39
CA ARG A 246 6.45 9.84 0.28
C ARG A 246 7.13 9.45 -1.03
N HIS A 247 8.26 8.75 -0.95
CA HIS A 247 9.05 8.34 -2.11
C HIS A 247 8.96 6.85 -2.43
N GLY A 248 8.07 6.09 -1.77
CA GLY A 248 7.90 4.67 -2.00
C GLY A 248 9.12 3.81 -1.61
N HIS A 249 9.95 4.27 -0.67
CA HIS A 249 11.09 3.52 -0.16
C HIS A 249 10.63 2.37 0.75
N SER A 250 9.80 1.49 0.20
CA SER A 250 9.17 0.41 0.95
C SER A 250 8.86 -0.79 0.06
N TYR A 251 8.67 -1.93 0.71
CA TYR A 251 7.88 -3.03 0.21
C TYR A 251 6.83 -3.40 1.27
N PHE A 252 5.83 -4.18 0.92
CA PHE A 252 4.77 -4.49 1.84
C PHE A 252 4.30 -5.93 1.69
N SER A 253 3.68 -6.50 2.72
CA SER A 253 3.41 -7.93 2.80
C SER A 253 2.25 -8.25 3.73
N HIS A 254 1.65 -9.41 3.49
CA HIS A 254 0.80 -10.11 4.44
C HIS A 254 1.25 -11.56 4.68
N GLY A 255 2.55 -11.84 4.45
CA GLY A 255 3.14 -13.17 4.68
C GLY A 255 4.62 -13.25 4.31
N PRO A 256 4.98 -13.40 3.03
CA PRO A 256 6.36 -13.60 2.62
C PRO A 256 7.22 -12.34 2.78
N THR A 257 8.54 -12.56 2.78
CA THR A 257 9.54 -11.48 2.82
C THR A 257 10.20 -11.35 1.46
N ILE A 258 10.36 -10.11 0.98
CA ILE A 258 11.32 -9.79 -0.09
C ILE A 258 12.64 -9.45 0.61
N GLU A 259 13.65 -10.30 0.44
CA GLU A 259 14.94 -10.14 1.12
C GLU A 259 15.83 -9.16 0.38
N HIS A 260 15.84 -9.25 -0.96
CA HIS A 260 16.63 -8.38 -1.81
C HIS A 260 16.11 -8.32 -3.23
N VAL A 261 16.28 -7.16 -3.87
CA VAL A 261 16.07 -6.96 -5.31
C VAL A 261 17.29 -6.26 -5.89
N THR A 262 17.93 -6.90 -6.86
CA THR A 262 19.01 -6.28 -7.65
C THR A 262 18.45 -5.91 -9.02
N VAL A 263 18.68 -4.69 -9.44
CA VAL A 263 18.31 -4.20 -10.78
C VAL A 263 19.59 -3.86 -11.52
N ASP A 264 19.88 -4.65 -12.55
CA ASP A 264 21.00 -4.43 -13.48
C ASP A 264 20.48 -3.83 -14.81
N ASP A 265 21.37 -3.58 -15.74
CA ASP A 265 21.00 -3.02 -17.05
C ASP A 265 19.95 -3.87 -17.77
N ASP A 266 20.16 -5.19 -17.82
CA ASP A 266 19.34 -6.15 -18.59
C ASP A 266 18.53 -7.12 -17.72
N THR A 267 18.77 -7.18 -16.40
CA THR A 267 18.16 -8.18 -15.53
C THR A 267 17.67 -7.62 -14.22
N ILE A 268 16.70 -8.34 -13.63
CA ILE A 268 16.20 -8.11 -12.26
C ILE A 268 16.28 -9.44 -11.52
N THR A 269 17.04 -9.45 -10.41
CA THR A 269 17.18 -10.62 -9.55
C THR A 269 16.45 -10.38 -8.23
N VAL A 270 15.61 -11.33 -7.83
CA VAL A 270 14.78 -11.26 -6.62
C VAL A 270 15.18 -12.40 -5.69
N ALA A 271 15.54 -12.08 -4.46
CA ALA A 271 15.69 -13.03 -3.35
C ALA A 271 14.53 -12.83 -2.36
N SER A 272 13.92 -13.94 -1.90
CA SER A 272 12.77 -13.93 -1.01
C SER A 272 12.75 -15.11 -0.05
N SER A 273 11.90 -15.06 0.97
CA SER A 273 11.48 -16.24 1.70
C SER A 273 10.93 -17.30 0.74
N PRO A 274 10.89 -18.60 1.11
CA PRO A 274 10.41 -19.65 0.23
C PRO A 274 9.07 -19.35 -0.42
N ALA A 275 9.03 -19.29 -1.76
CA ALA A 275 7.89 -18.84 -2.54
C ALA A 275 7.42 -19.89 -3.53
N ARG A 276 6.10 -20.02 -3.68
CA ARG A 276 5.49 -20.81 -4.75
C ARG A 276 5.66 -20.13 -6.10
N SER A 277 5.60 -18.80 -6.12
CA SER A 277 5.73 -18.02 -7.34
C SER A 277 6.38 -16.66 -7.07
N VAL A 278 7.23 -16.23 -7.99
CA VAL A 278 7.76 -14.87 -8.04
C VAL A 278 7.36 -14.27 -9.38
N VAL A 279 6.79 -13.08 -9.34
CA VAL A 279 6.24 -12.39 -10.52
C VAL A 279 6.91 -11.03 -10.65
N LEU A 280 7.43 -10.73 -11.82
CA LEU A 280 7.79 -9.39 -12.23
C LEU A 280 6.58 -8.79 -12.94
N GLN A 281 5.82 -7.99 -12.23
CA GLN A 281 4.66 -7.26 -12.76
C GLN A 281 5.15 -6.12 -13.66
N SER A 282 4.47 -5.92 -14.76
CA SER A 282 4.66 -4.80 -15.67
C SER A 282 3.37 -4.54 -16.45
N GLU A 283 3.36 -3.56 -17.33
CA GLU A 283 2.18 -3.27 -18.14
C GLU A 283 1.85 -4.40 -19.13
N GLU A 284 0.55 -4.54 -19.42
CA GLU A 284 0.00 -5.46 -20.41
C GLU A 284 0.53 -6.91 -20.26
N GLU A 285 0.95 -7.51 -21.36
CA GLU A 285 1.48 -8.87 -21.44
C GLU A 285 2.98 -9.01 -21.13
N LEU A 286 3.65 -7.90 -20.77
CA LEU A 286 5.09 -7.88 -20.46
C LEU A 286 5.41 -8.45 -19.07
N GLY A 287 4.40 -8.71 -18.23
CA GLY A 287 4.58 -9.36 -16.93
C GLY A 287 5.12 -10.78 -17.05
N ILE A 288 6.04 -11.15 -16.17
CA ILE A 288 6.78 -12.41 -16.18
C ILE A 288 6.59 -13.13 -14.85
N ALA A 289 6.23 -14.42 -14.87
CA ALA A 289 6.08 -15.23 -13.66
C ALA A 289 6.94 -16.49 -13.72
N VAL A 290 7.59 -16.82 -12.61
CA VAL A 290 8.20 -18.12 -12.36
C VAL A 290 7.46 -18.80 -11.21
N THR A 291 7.06 -20.08 -11.44
CA THR A 291 6.30 -20.86 -10.44
C THR A 291 7.04 -22.16 -10.16
N ALA A 292 7.22 -22.48 -8.88
CA ALA A 292 7.86 -23.70 -8.41
C ALA A 292 7.17 -24.95 -8.97
N GLY A 293 7.95 -25.94 -9.38
CA GLY A 293 7.45 -27.22 -9.87
C GLY A 293 6.63 -27.14 -11.17
N ARG A 294 6.61 -26.00 -11.85
CA ARG A 294 5.95 -25.89 -13.15
C ARG A 294 6.98 -25.83 -14.28
N ASP A 295 6.87 -26.78 -15.20
CA ASP A 295 7.62 -26.79 -16.45
C ASP A 295 6.80 -26.11 -17.55
N GLY A 296 7.51 -25.46 -18.49
CA GLY A 296 6.90 -24.74 -19.59
C GLY A 296 7.81 -23.61 -20.08
N ARG A 297 7.23 -22.69 -20.84
CA ARG A 297 7.97 -21.50 -21.29
C ARG A 297 8.25 -20.61 -20.09
N ARG A 298 9.47 -20.64 -19.60
CA ARG A 298 9.95 -19.75 -18.55
C ARG A 298 10.54 -18.49 -19.20
N GLN A 299 10.14 -17.35 -18.64
CA GLN A 299 10.72 -16.05 -18.97
C GLN A 299 11.62 -15.55 -17.82
N GLY A 300 11.99 -16.45 -16.91
CA GLY A 300 12.89 -16.21 -15.80
C GLY A 300 13.69 -17.46 -15.45
N GLU A 301 14.83 -17.24 -14.82
CA GLU A 301 15.77 -18.28 -14.37
C GLU A 301 15.60 -18.53 -12.88
N VAL A 302 15.45 -19.79 -12.47
CA VAL A 302 15.53 -20.16 -11.06
C VAL A 302 16.99 -20.31 -10.68
N LEU A 303 17.48 -19.45 -9.80
CA LEU A 303 18.87 -19.49 -9.33
C LEU A 303 19.01 -20.34 -8.08
N ASP A 304 17.99 -20.32 -7.19
CA ASP A 304 18.01 -21.10 -5.96
C ASP A 304 16.60 -21.48 -5.49
N THR A 305 16.54 -22.60 -4.73
CA THR A 305 15.31 -23.14 -4.11
C THR A 305 15.62 -23.64 -2.70
N ASP A 306 14.61 -23.67 -1.84
CA ASP A 306 14.73 -24.34 -0.55
C ASP A 306 14.72 -25.88 -0.67
N GLY A 307 14.89 -26.59 0.46
CA GLY A 307 14.88 -28.06 0.49
C GLY A 307 13.54 -28.71 0.08
N SER A 308 12.45 -27.95 -0.03
CA SER A 308 11.13 -28.42 -0.51
C SER A 308 10.89 -28.12 -1.99
N GLY A 309 11.79 -27.36 -2.65
CA GLY A 309 11.69 -26.94 -4.03
C GLY A 309 10.92 -25.64 -4.24
N LEU A 310 10.61 -24.89 -3.18
CA LEU A 310 10.08 -23.55 -3.30
C LEU A 310 11.19 -22.57 -3.72
N LEU A 311 10.81 -21.54 -4.47
CA LEU A 311 11.74 -20.56 -5.02
C LEU A 311 12.30 -19.67 -3.89
N THR A 312 13.61 -19.45 -3.88
CA THR A 312 14.27 -18.50 -2.98
C THR A 312 15.03 -17.41 -3.75
N THR A 313 15.47 -17.70 -4.97
CA THR A 313 16.10 -16.69 -5.83
C THR A 313 15.73 -16.92 -7.29
N VAL A 314 15.22 -15.86 -7.93
CA VAL A 314 14.81 -15.86 -9.33
C VAL A 314 15.42 -14.66 -10.06
N ARG A 315 15.87 -14.86 -11.30
CA ARG A 315 16.32 -13.79 -12.20
C ARG A 315 15.38 -13.67 -13.38
N PHE A 316 15.02 -12.45 -13.72
CA PHE A 316 14.21 -12.07 -14.87
C PHE A 316 15.04 -11.29 -15.89
N GLU A 317 14.76 -11.43 -17.18
CA GLU A 317 15.11 -10.42 -18.16
C GLU A 317 14.26 -9.17 -17.89
N LYS A 318 14.87 -7.99 -17.99
CA LYS A 318 14.19 -6.71 -17.72
C LYS A 318 13.32 -6.33 -18.92
N PRO A 319 11.98 -6.37 -18.82
CA PRO A 319 11.11 -6.01 -19.93
C PRO A 319 11.17 -4.51 -20.23
N PRO A 320 10.99 -4.09 -21.49
CA PRO A 320 10.86 -2.68 -21.86
C PRO A 320 9.45 -2.18 -21.47
N SER A 321 9.26 -1.84 -20.21
CA SER A 321 7.97 -1.47 -19.65
C SER A 321 8.05 -0.12 -18.94
N ARG A 322 6.92 0.59 -18.87
CA ARG A 322 6.80 1.88 -18.16
C ARG A 322 6.95 1.74 -16.65
N TYR A 323 6.56 0.60 -16.08
CA TYR A 323 6.80 0.29 -14.68
C TYR A 323 7.16 -1.18 -14.50
N ARG A 324 7.84 -1.47 -13.41
CA ARG A 324 8.15 -2.84 -12.97
C ARG A 324 8.01 -2.91 -11.47
N ARG A 325 7.39 -3.96 -10.99
CA ARG A 325 7.29 -4.26 -9.55
C ARG A 325 7.32 -5.77 -9.32
N VAL A 326 7.76 -6.19 -8.16
CA VAL A 326 7.84 -7.59 -7.79
C VAL A 326 6.63 -8.00 -6.97
N THR A 327 6.10 -9.20 -7.22
CA THR A 327 5.16 -9.89 -6.34
C THR A 327 5.71 -11.26 -5.99
N VAL A 328 5.85 -11.55 -4.70
CA VAL A 328 6.22 -12.86 -4.16
C VAL A 328 4.98 -13.51 -3.58
N VAL A 329 4.72 -14.76 -3.94
CA VAL A 329 3.57 -15.53 -3.46
C VAL A 329 4.08 -16.79 -2.74
N ASP A 330 3.76 -16.95 -1.46
CA ASP A 330 4.15 -18.12 -0.67
C ASP A 330 3.30 -19.36 -0.97
N SER A 331 3.56 -20.46 -0.26
CA SER A 331 2.81 -21.72 -0.42
C SER A 331 1.35 -21.62 0.02
N GLU A 332 1.02 -20.67 0.90
CA GLU A 332 -0.33 -20.42 1.40
C GLU A 332 -1.12 -19.44 0.53
N GLY A 333 -0.47 -18.81 -0.47
CA GLY A 333 -1.05 -17.82 -1.35
C GLY A 333 -0.95 -16.40 -0.84
N ARG A 334 -0.29 -16.18 0.30
CA ARG A 334 -0.02 -14.83 0.82
C ARG A 334 1.05 -14.16 -0.05
N ARG A 335 1.03 -12.84 -0.05
CA ARG A 335 1.84 -12.05 -0.98
C ARG A 335 2.70 -11.00 -0.29
N ALA A 336 3.81 -10.69 -0.94
CA ALA A 336 4.57 -9.48 -0.72
C ALA A 336 4.76 -8.76 -2.06
N TRP A 337 4.79 -7.44 -2.02
CA TRP A 337 4.92 -6.59 -3.20
C TRP A 337 6.02 -5.55 -3.00
N SER A 338 6.86 -5.35 -4.00
CA SER A 338 7.69 -4.14 -4.05
C SER A 338 6.88 -2.98 -4.60
N ASN A 339 7.23 -1.76 -4.22
CA ASN A 339 6.88 -0.59 -5.02
C ASN A 339 7.55 -0.65 -6.40
N PRO A 340 7.18 0.20 -7.38
CA PRO A 340 7.88 0.27 -8.66
C PRO A 340 9.39 0.46 -8.49
N ILE A 341 10.17 -0.30 -9.29
CA ILE A 341 11.65 -0.38 -9.22
C ILE A 341 12.27 -0.10 -10.59
#